data_dd7bc03cef43fa48dde0806cec9ffe80
#
_entry.id   dd7bc03cef43fa48dde0806cec9ffe80
#
_cell.length_a   1.000
_cell.length_b   1.000
_cell.length_c   1.000
_cell.angle_alpha   90.00
_cell.angle_beta   90.00
_cell.angle_gamma   90.00
#
_symmetry.space_group_name_H-M   'P 1'
#
loop_
_entity.id
_entity.type
_entity.pdbx_description
1 polymer ?
#
loop_
_entity_poly.entity_id
_entity_poly.type
_entity_poly.pdbx_seq_one_letter_code
_entity_poly.pdbx_strand_id
1 'polypeptide(L)'
;MLLIEQPLDEEDLVQHAELAKRIRTPVCLDESIVSAKVAADAVKLGSCSVVNVKPARVGGYLESRRIHDVCHAAGIPVWCGGMLETGIGRAANVALAALPGFTLPGDTSASDRYYKTDITEPFVLQDGHLTVPTGPGIGVTPIQELLDEVTVSTETL
;
A
#
# COMPACT_ATOMS: atom_id res chain seq x y z
N MET A 1 13.21 8.48 -14.99
CA MET A 1 12.82 7.48 -13.98
C MET A 1 12.09 8.23 -12.87
N LEU A 2 10.90 7.77 -12.53
CA LEU A 2 10.06 8.44 -11.52
C LEU A 2 10.65 8.29 -10.11
N LEU A 3 11.08 7.10 -9.76
CA LEU A 3 11.73 6.74 -8.49
C LEU A 3 12.56 5.46 -8.66
N ILE A 4 13.41 5.17 -7.66
CA ILE A 4 14.03 3.85 -7.45
C ILE A 4 13.53 3.33 -6.10
N GLU A 5 12.97 2.11 -6.10
CA GLU A 5 12.37 1.52 -4.92
C GLU A 5 13.32 0.56 -4.24
N GLN A 6 13.46 0.69 -2.92
CA GLN A 6 14.23 -0.13 -2.00
C GLN A 6 15.56 -0.62 -2.58
N PRO A 7 16.44 0.30 -3.00
CA PRO A 7 17.67 -0.08 -3.71
C PRO A 7 18.72 -0.78 -2.84
N LEU A 8 18.59 -0.72 -1.52
CA LEU A 8 19.51 -1.32 -0.56
C LEU A 8 18.75 -2.21 0.43
N ASP A 9 19.46 -2.74 1.42
CA ASP A 9 18.91 -3.62 2.45
C ASP A 9 17.78 -2.94 3.25
N GLU A 10 16.79 -3.73 3.63
CA GLU A 10 15.59 -3.24 4.32
C GLU A 10 15.85 -2.69 5.72
N GLU A 11 16.91 -3.13 6.38
CA GLU A 11 17.30 -2.64 7.71
C GLU A 11 18.20 -1.39 7.64
N ASP A 12 18.66 -0.98 6.45
CA ASP A 12 19.68 0.04 6.30
C ASP A 12 19.17 1.43 5.87
N LEU A 13 18.57 2.17 6.77
CA LEU A 13 18.16 3.55 6.52
C LEU A 13 19.37 4.50 6.32
N VAL A 14 20.51 4.19 6.92
CA VAL A 14 21.69 5.09 6.90
C VAL A 14 22.30 5.11 5.51
N GLN A 15 22.52 3.95 4.91
CA GLN A 15 23.10 3.89 3.56
C GLN A 15 22.11 4.36 2.50
N HIS A 16 20.80 4.20 2.71
CA HIS A 16 19.78 4.85 1.86
C HIS A 16 19.91 6.37 1.89
N ALA A 17 20.15 6.97 3.07
CA ALA A 17 20.38 8.42 3.18
C ALA A 17 21.66 8.86 2.45
N GLU A 18 22.73 8.08 2.51
CA GLU A 18 23.95 8.35 1.77
C GLU A 18 23.76 8.19 0.25
N LEU A 19 23.00 7.18 -0.18
CA LEU A 19 22.64 6.99 -1.59
C LEU A 19 21.80 8.16 -2.11
N ALA A 20 20.79 8.58 -1.35
CA ALA A 20 19.90 9.67 -1.73
C ALA A 20 20.64 10.99 -2.01
N LYS A 21 21.77 11.25 -1.30
CA LYS A 21 22.63 12.41 -1.56
C LYS A 21 23.44 12.32 -2.86
N ARG A 22 23.66 11.11 -3.38
CA ARG A 22 24.54 10.82 -4.54
C ARG A 22 23.80 10.68 -5.85
N ILE A 23 22.51 10.42 -5.82
CA ILE A 23 21.70 10.20 -7.03
C ILE A 23 20.62 11.27 -7.17
N ARG A 24 20.18 11.52 -8.42
CA ARG A 24 19.08 12.44 -8.69
C ARG A 24 17.71 11.78 -8.67
N THR A 25 17.69 10.46 -8.85
CA THR A 25 16.45 9.70 -8.85
C THR A 25 15.91 9.64 -7.42
N PRO A 26 14.63 10.01 -7.19
CA PRO A 26 14.03 9.90 -5.87
C PRO A 26 14.11 8.48 -5.33
N VAL A 27 14.60 8.31 -4.10
CA VAL A 27 14.59 7.02 -3.41
C VAL A 27 13.22 6.82 -2.77
N CYS A 28 12.58 5.70 -3.08
CA CYS A 28 11.38 5.22 -2.42
C CYS A 28 11.75 4.10 -1.44
N LEU A 29 11.27 4.17 -0.20
CA LEU A 29 11.39 3.07 0.73
C LEU A 29 10.09 2.25 0.76
N ASP A 30 10.24 0.94 0.73
CA ASP A 30 9.19 -0.07 0.83
C ASP A 30 9.40 -0.94 2.07
N GLU A 31 10.20 -1.98 1.98
CA GLU A 31 10.41 -2.96 3.04
C GLU A 31 10.95 -2.34 4.33
N SER A 32 11.77 -1.32 4.23
CA SER A 32 12.27 -0.57 5.39
C SER A 32 11.16 0.06 6.24
N ILE A 33 10.01 0.40 5.63
CA ILE A 33 8.93 1.11 6.33
C ILE A 33 7.99 0.14 7.01
N VAL A 34 8.30 -0.22 8.23
CA VAL A 34 7.52 -1.17 9.05
C VAL A 34 6.62 -0.49 10.10
N SER A 35 6.80 0.81 10.34
CA SER A 35 5.98 1.58 11.28
C SER A 35 6.07 3.09 11.03
N ALA A 36 5.16 3.86 11.62
CA ALA A 36 5.19 5.32 11.60
C ALA A 36 6.46 5.88 12.27
N LYS A 37 6.98 5.17 13.29
CA LYS A 37 8.26 5.55 13.92
C LYS A 37 9.41 5.45 12.93
N VAL A 38 9.52 4.33 12.22
CA VAL A 38 10.58 4.13 11.21
C VAL A 38 10.42 5.11 10.06
N ALA A 39 9.19 5.41 9.62
CA ALA A 39 8.94 6.44 8.62
C ALA A 39 9.46 7.82 9.08
N ALA A 40 9.20 8.20 10.34
CA ALA A 40 9.72 9.45 10.91
C ALA A 40 11.27 9.47 10.98
N ASP A 41 11.88 8.35 11.33
CA ASP A 41 13.35 8.21 11.36
C ASP A 41 13.93 8.32 9.92
N ALA A 42 13.31 7.67 8.93
CA ALA A 42 13.70 7.74 7.52
C ALA A 42 13.61 9.18 6.97
N VAL A 43 12.52 9.88 7.27
CA VAL A 43 12.33 11.30 6.90
C VAL A 43 13.43 12.16 7.54
N LYS A 44 13.67 11.99 8.85
CA LYS A 44 14.69 12.76 9.59
C LYS A 44 16.10 12.54 9.06
N LEU A 45 16.45 11.33 8.66
CA LEU A 45 17.73 10.97 8.07
C LEU A 45 17.88 11.44 6.61
N GLY A 46 16.76 11.70 5.92
CA GLY A 46 16.76 11.95 4.49
C GLY A 46 17.00 10.68 3.66
N SER A 47 16.55 9.53 4.18
CA SER A 47 16.75 8.23 3.54
C SER A 47 15.87 8.03 2.32
N CYS A 48 14.78 8.80 2.20
CA CYS A 48 13.84 8.69 1.10
C CYS A 48 13.21 10.03 0.73
N SER A 49 12.67 10.08 -0.49
CA SER A 49 11.86 11.18 -1.01
C SER A 49 10.42 10.71 -1.33
N VAL A 50 10.17 9.42 -1.19
CA VAL A 50 8.88 8.74 -1.44
C VAL A 50 8.76 7.56 -0.50
N VAL A 51 7.55 7.23 -0.07
CA VAL A 51 7.28 6.03 0.73
C VAL A 51 6.18 5.19 0.09
N ASN A 52 6.45 3.88 -0.01
CA ASN A 52 5.45 2.88 -0.35
C ASN A 52 4.78 2.37 0.93
N VAL A 53 3.47 2.57 1.03
CA VAL A 53 2.66 2.13 2.18
C VAL A 53 1.95 0.83 1.83
N LYS A 54 2.31 -0.27 2.50
CA LYS A 54 1.66 -1.58 2.35
C LYS A 54 0.98 -1.98 3.67
N PRO A 55 -0.36 -1.90 3.78
CA PRO A 55 -1.06 -2.22 5.02
C PRO A 55 -0.74 -3.61 5.60
N ALA A 56 -0.56 -4.61 4.75
CA ALA A 56 -0.20 -5.97 5.18
C ALA A 56 1.17 -6.02 5.88
N ARG A 57 2.15 -5.24 5.42
CA ARG A 57 3.49 -5.19 6.00
C ARG A 57 3.53 -4.45 7.34
N VAL A 58 2.81 -3.34 7.44
CA VAL A 58 2.89 -2.44 8.59
C VAL A 58 1.90 -2.79 9.72
N GLY A 59 1.17 -3.90 9.60
CA GLY A 59 0.23 -4.36 10.64
C GLY A 59 -1.17 -3.74 10.55
N GLY A 60 -1.56 -3.23 9.38
CA GLY A 60 -2.93 -2.82 9.09
C GLY A 60 -3.12 -1.32 8.84
N TYR A 61 -4.39 -0.93 8.66
CA TYR A 61 -4.77 0.39 8.17
C TYR A 61 -4.55 1.53 9.17
N LEU A 62 -4.63 1.26 10.47
CA LEU A 62 -4.35 2.27 11.48
C LEU A 62 -2.89 2.74 11.43
N GLU A 63 -1.96 1.80 11.33
CA GLU A 63 -0.53 2.11 11.22
C GLU A 63 -0.20 2.72 9.84
N SER A 64 -0.82 2.22 8.76
CA SER A 64 -0.70 2.82 7.43
C SER A 64 -1.10 4.28 7.41
N ARG A 65 -2.20 4.64 8.07
CA ARG A 65 -2.64 6.02 8.22
C ARG A 65 -1.65 6.86 9.02
N ARG A 66 -1.09 6.33 10.10
CA ARG A 66 -0.04 7.04 10.88
C ARG A 66 1.20 7.31 10.04
N ILE A 67 1.63 6.33 9.22
CA ILE A 67 2.75 6.51 8.27
C ILE A 67 2.40 7.61 7.27
N HIS A 68 1.20 7.55 6.67
CA HIS A 68 0.71 8.59 5.77
C HIS A 68 0.76 9.98 6.43
N ASP A 69 0.24 10.12 7.66
CA ASP A 69 0.17 11.41 8.35
C ASP A 69 1.58 11.97 8.65
N VAL A 70 2.54 11.13 9.03
CA VAL A 70 3.95 11.50 9.20
C VAL A 70 4.56 11.99 7.88
N CYS A 71 4.40 11.22 6.81
CA CYS A 71 4.94 11.56 5.49
C CYS A 71 4.27 12.85 4.95
N HIS A 72 2.95 12.96 5.07
CA HIS A 72 2.20 14.12 4.62
C HIS A 72 2.63 15.41 5.35
N ALA A 73 2.80 15.35 6.67
CA ALA A 73 3.29 16.47 7.47
C ALA A 73 4.74 16.87 7.10
N ALA A 74 5.55 15.94 6.62
CA ALA A 74 6.91 16.17 6.16
C ALA A 74 7.01 16.55 4.67
N GLY A 75 5.90 16.60 3.93
CA GLY A 75 5.89 16.87 2.49
C GLY A 75 6.44 15.72 1.63
N ILE A 76 6.48 14.50 2.18
CA ILE A 76 6.91 13.29 1.47
C ILE A 76 5.69 12.63 0.81
N PRO A 77 5.64 12.54 -0.54
CA PRO A 77 4.56 11.85 -1.23
C PRO A 77 4.59 10.35 -0.92
N VAL A 78 3.40 9.75 -0.87
CA VAL A 78 3.24 8.31 -0.68
C VAL A 78 2.45 7.69 -1.81
N TRP A 79 2.56 6.37 -1.95
CA TRP A 79 1.69 5.55 -2.77
C TRP A 79 1.35 4.24 -2.06
N CYS A 80 0.23 3.64 -2.44
CA CYS A 80 -0.23 2.39 -1.86
C CYS A 80 0.29 1.22 -2.67
N GLY A 81 1.18 0.44 -2.09
CA GLY A 81 1.65 -0.81 -2.66
C GLY A 81 0.62 -1.90 -2.52
N GLY A 82 0.47 -2.71 -3.57
CA GLY A 82 -0.37 -3.90 -3.58
C GLY A 82 0.40 -5.14 -3.14
N MET A 83 -0.39 -6.11 -2.69
CA MET A 83 -0.02 -7.51 -2.52
C MET A 83 -1.00 -8.36 -3.34
N LEU A 84 -1.09 -9.64 -3.08
CA LEU A 84 -2.04 -10.54 -3.76
C LEU A 84 -3.43 -10.48 -3.09
N GLU A 85 -3.95 -9.25 -2.85
CA GLU A 85 -5.23 -9.08 -2.20
C GLU A 85 -6.40 -9.56 -3.07
N THR A 86 -7.38 -10.20 -2.44
CA THR A 86 -8.74 -10.32 -2.97
C THR A 86 -9.46 -8.97 -2.91
N GLY A 87 -10.66 -8.90 -3.46
CA GLY A 87 -11.46 -7.67 -3.42
C GLY A 87 -11.72 -7.11 -2.02
N ILE A 88 -11.66 -7.94 -0.97
CA ILE A 88 -11.80 -7.49 0.43
C ILE A 88 -10.62 -6.59 0.81
N GLY A 89 -9.39 -7.07 0.67
CA GLY A 89 -8.20 -6.28 0.99
C GLY A 89 -8.02 -5.11 0.02
N ARG A 90 -8.35 -5.32 -1.26
CA ARG A 90 -8.28 -4.30 -2.30
C ARG A 90 -9.21 -3.12 -2.03
N ALA A 91 -10.45 -3.36 -1.59
CA ALA A 91 -11.39 -2.30 -1.22
C ALA A 91 -10.81 -1.35 -0.18
N ALA A 92 -10.20 -1.90 0.85
CA ALA A 92 -9.59 -1.11 1.92
C ALA A 92 -8.31 -0.39 1.46
N ASN A 93 -7.50 -1.01 0.57
CA ASN A 93 -6.32 -0.36 -0.02
C ASN A 93 -6.71 0.80 -0.93
N VAL A 94 -7.77 0.65 -1.74
CA VAL A 94 -8.29 1.74 -2.60
C VAL A 94 -8.81 2.90 -1.74
N ALA A 95 -9.50 2.61 -0.63
CA ALA A 95 -9.95 3.64 0.30
C ALA A 95 -8.76 4.37 0.98
N LEU A 96 -7.71 3.64 1.37
CA LEU A 96 -6.48 4.24 1.90
C LEU A 96 -5.80 5.14 0.87
N ALA A 97 -5.67 4.65 -0.38
CA ALA A 97 -5.04 5.38 -1.48
C ALA A 97 -5.80 6.65 -1.90
N ALA A 98 -7.04 6.84 -1.44
CA ALA A 98 -7.80 8.07 -1.65
C ALA A 98 -7.47 9.21 -0.66
N LEU A 99 -6.59 8.99 0.30
CA LEU A 99 -6.13 10.06 1.21
C LEU A 99 -5.23 11.06 0.46
N PRO A 100 -5.23 12.36 0.86
CA PRO A 100 -4.59 13.44 0.10
C PRO A 100 -3.09 13.26 -0.19
N GLY A 101 -2.35 12.59 0.69
CA GLY A 101 -0.90 12.34 0.55
C GLY A 101 -0.52 11.26 -0.46
N PHE A 102 -1.48 10.45 -0.92
CA PHE A 102 -1.27 9.44 -1.95
C PHE A 102 -1.31 10.07 -3.33
N THR A 103 -0.22 10.69 -3.74
CA THR A 103 -0.14 11.51 -4.96
C THR A 103 0.59 10.82 -6.11
N LEU A 104 1.14 9.65 -5.89
CA LEU A 104 1.79 8.84 -6.92
C LEU A 104 0.91 7.66 -7.33
N PRO A 105 1.07 7.16 -8.57
CA PRO A 105 0.37 5.95 -8.99
C PRO A 105 0.62 4.78 -8.02
N GLY A 106 -0.46 4.15 -7.56
CA GLY A 106 -0.40 3.00 -6.66
C GLY A 106 -0.32 1.67 -7.40
N ASP A 107 -0.09 0.60 -6.65
CA ASP A 107 -0.16 -0.78 -7.16
C ASP A 107 -1.41 -1.51 -6.65
N THR A 108 -2.52 -0.81 -6.56
CA THR A 108 -3.85 -1.36 -6.31
C THR A 108 -4.48 -1.76 -7.65
N SER A 109 -4.06 -2.89 -8.19
CA SER A 109 -4.45 -3.35 -9.52
C SER A 109 -5.91 -3.81 -9.61
N ALA A 110 -6.42 -4.02 -10.83
CA ALA A 110 -7.69 -4.72 -11.06
C ALA A 110 -7.64 -6.15 -10.52
N SER A 111 -8.82 -6.74 -10.22
CA SER A 111 -8.91 -8.10 -9.66
C SER A 111 -8.32 -9.15 -10.60
N ASP A 112 -8.54 -9.01 -11.90
CA ASP A 112 -8.13 -9.97 -12.93
C ASP A 112 -6.61 -10.08 -13.13
N ARG A 113 -5.83 -9.19 -12.51
CA ARG A 113 -4.37 -9.33 -12.48
C ARG A 113 -3.92 -10.60 -11.77
N TYR A 114 -4.66 -11.03 -10.74
CA TYR A 114 -4.28 -12.16 -9.88
C TYR A 114 -5.32 -13.27 -9.88
N TYR A 115 -6.60 -12.95 -10.03
CA TYR A 115 -7.70 -13.88 -9.87
C TYR A 115 -8.61 -13.88 -11.10
N LYS A 116 -8.86 -15.07 -11.66
CA LYS A 116 -9.90 -15.25 -12.70
C LYS A 116 -11.29 -14.97 -12.14
N THR A 117 -11.50 -15.37 -10.90
CA THR A 117 -12.71 -15.14 -10.12
C THR A 117 -12.28 -14.63 -8.76
N ASP A 118 -12.75 -13.45 -8.36
CA ASP A 118 -12.54 -12.88 -7.04
C ASP A 118 -13.72 -13.24 -6.14
N ILE A 119 -13.51 -13.28 -4.83
CA ILE A 119 -14.55 -13.56 -3.83
C ILE A 119 -15.49 -12.37 -3.56
N THR A 120 -15.32 -11.27 -4.27
CA THR A 120 -16.21 -10.10 -4.30
C THR A 120 -16.54 -9.75 -5.75
N GLU A 121 -17.43 -8.78 -5.98
CA GLU A 121 -17.50 -8.13 -7.28
C GLU A 121 -16.11 -7.61 -7.67
N PRO A 122 -15.65 -7.86 -8.90
CA PRO A 122 -14.29 -7.55 -9.31
C PRO A 122 -14.03 -6.05 -9.39
N PHE A 123 -12.86 -5.64 -8.94
CA PHE A 123 -12.34 -4.31 -9.22
C PHE A 123 -11.82 -4.24 -10.66
N VAL A 124 -12.32 -3.27 -11.41
CA VAL A 124 -11.97 -3.06 -12.82
C VAL A 124 -11.33 -1.69 -12.97
N LEU A 125 -10.17 -1.64 -13.63
CA LEU A 125 -9.54 -0.37 -13.98
C LEU A 125 -10.32 0.34 -15.09
N GLN A 126 -10.61 1.60 -14.88
CA GLN A 126 -11.18 2.51 -15.88
C GLN A 126 -10.18 3.65 -16.09
N ASP A 127 -9.58 3.70 -17.28
CA ASP A 127 -8.55 4.69 -17.62
C ASP A 127 -7.43 4.80 -16.57
N GLY A 128 -6.98 3.66 -16.04
CA GLY A 128 -5.93 3.58 -15.02
C GLY A 128 -6.39 3.92 -13.60
N HIS A 129 -7.69 4.04 -13.35
CA HIS A 129 -8.26 4.38 -12.06
C HIS A 129 -9.17 3.26 -11.51
N LEU A 130 -9.19 3.14 -10.18
CA LEU A 130 -10.17 2.34 -9.45
C LEU A 130 -11.15 3.26 -8.72
N THR A 131 -12.43 2.91 -8.76
CA THR A 131 -13.44 3.63 -7.99
C THR A 131 -13.40 3.20 -6.52
N VAL A 132 -13.39 4.17 -5.61
CA VAL A 132 -13.47 3.90 -4.17
C VAL A 132 -14.88 3.38 -3.85
N PRO A 133 -15.01 2.19 -3.22
CA PRO A 133 -16.31 1.70 -2.77
C PRO A 133 -16.95 2.62 -1.74
N THR A 134 -18.26 2.84 -1.86
CA THR A 134 -19.03 3.75 -0.97
C THR A 134 -20.07 3.04 -0.12
N GLY A 135 -20.15 1.71 -0.18
CA GLY A 135 -21.04 0.88 0.63
C GLY A 135 -20.66 0.87 2.12
N PRO A 136 -21.51 0.30 2.98
CA PRO A 136 -21.23 0.14 4.41
C PRO A 136 -19.96 -0.69 4.67
N GLY A 137 -19.29 -0.44 5.80
CA GLY A 137 -18.08 -1.16 6.21
C GLY A 137 -16.92 -0.89 5.27
N ILE A 138 -16.35 -1.92 4.68
CA ILE A 138 -15.27 -1.82 3.67
C ILE A 138 -15.79 -1.53 2.26
N GLY A 139 -17.11 -1.39 2.10
CA GLY A 139 -17.76 -1.04 0.83
C GLY A 139 -17.93 -2.18 -0.16
N VAL A 140 -17.53 -3.39 0.18
CA VAL A 140 -17.74 -4.62 -0.62
C VAL A 140 -18.29 -5.74 0.25
N THR A 141 -18.97 -6.70 -0.37
CA THR A 141 -19.51 -7.89 0.32
C THR A 141 -18.95 -9.14 -0.36
N PRO A 142 -18.47 -10.13 0.43
CA PRO A 142 -18.07 -11.41 -0.13
C PRO A 142 -19.26 -12.12 -0.81
N ILE A 143 -19.00 -12.75 -1.94
CA ILE A 143 -19.96 -13.63 -2.64
C ILE A 143 -19.86 -14.99 -1.97
N GLN A 144 -20.90 -15.39 -1.23
CA GLN A 144 -20.86 -16.55 -0.34
C GLN A 144 -20.52 -17.84 -1.09
N GLU A 145 -21.10 -18.06 -2.26
CA GLU A 145 -20.85 -19.25 -3.08
C GLU A 145 -19.36 -19.37 -3.46
N LEU A 146 -18.72 -18.27 -3.84
CA LEU A 146 -17.30 -18.25 -4.17
C LEU A 146 -16.41 -18.40 -2.94
N LEU A 147 -16.82 -17.84 -1.81
CA LEU A 147 -16.11 -18.01 -0.54
C LEU A 147 -16.15 -19.48 -0.09
N ASP A 148 -17.30 -20.13 -0.22
CA ASP A 148 -17.47 -21.55 0.14
C ASP A 148 -16.60 -22.46 -0.75
N GLU A 149 -16.48 -22.15 -2.05
CA GLU A 149 -15.62 -22.90 -2.99
C GLU A 149 -14.15 -22.88 -2.61
N VAL A 150 -13.66 -21.80 -2.00
CA VAL A 150 -12.24 -21.64 -1.60
C VAL A 150 -11.99 -21.95 -0.13
N THR A 151 -13.05 -22.25 0.65
CA THR A 151 -12.93 -22.56 2.08
C THR A 151 -12.40 -23.98 2.26
N VAL A 152 -11.26 -24.11 2.91
CA VAL A 152 -10.61 -25.40 3.19
C VAL A 152 -11.05 -25.97 4.54
N SER A 153 -11.24 -25.11 5.54
CA SER A 153 -11.68 -25.49 6.88
C SER A 153 -12.40 -24.34 7.57
N THR A 154 -13.29 -24.65 8.49
CA THR A 154 -13.96 -23.69 9.37
C THR A 154 -13.83 -24.13 10.80
N GLU A 155 -13.39 -23.23 11.68
CA GLU A 155 -13.32 -23.43 13.12
C GLU A 155 -14.19 -22.38 13.81
N THR A 156 -14.97 -22.82 14.79
CA THR A 156 -15.77 -21.91 15.63
C THR A 156 -15.09 -21.76 16.99
N LEU A 157 -14.76 -20.54 17.37
CA LEU A 157 -14.15 -20.18 18.65
C LEU A 157 -15.22 -19.90 19.71
#